data_dbbfeee2ed0adcdeac25fedeb8ee68db
#
_entry.id   dbbfeee2ed0adcdeac25fedeb8ee68db
#
_cell.length_a   1.000
_cell.length_b   1.000
_cell.length_c   1.000
_cell.angle_alpha   90.00
_cell.angle_beta   90.00
_cell.angle_gamma   90.00
#
_symmetry.space_group_name_H-M   'P 1'
#
loop_
_entity.id
_entity.type
_entity.pdbx_description
1 polymer ?
#
loop_
_entity_poly.entity_id
_entity_poly.type
_entity_poly.pdbx_seq_one_letter_code
_entity_poly.pdbx_strand_id
1 'polypeptide(L)'
;ETFVVETQKYTQLTSDEIGRKIQYLDAEYDFSRIVADTGGLGKMIVEEMSKRYSMNILPAQKRQKHDHIELLNSDLKKGKLLILDTEENRELVDELELLEWDLTEMQKGRYIERADCENHASDAMLYAWRESLSYMHTPESYRPKEGSEEWYREEEERMEEAALMAIENEDDVPWWEERGM
;
A
#
# COMPACT_ATOMS: atom_id res chain seq x y z
N GLU A 1 -15.52 -4.46 -12.62
CA GLU A 1 -14.18 -4.56 -13.20
C GLU A 1 -13.37 -3.34 -12.76
N THR A 2 -12.12 -3.57 -12.43
CA THR A 2 -11.15 -2.52 -12.05
C THR A 2 -10.08 -2.46 -13.13
N PHE A 3 -9.61 -1.27 -13.46
CA PHE A 3 -8.60 -1.08 -14.51
C PHE A 3 -7.37 -0.38 -13.95
N VAL A 4 -6.18 -0.88 -14.31
CA VAL A 4 -4.95 -0.11 -14.26
C VAL A 4 -4.88 0.70 -15.53
N VAL A 5 -5.06 2.01 -15.41
CA VAL A 5 -5.16 2.90 -16.57
C VAL A 5 -3.77 3.25 -17.08
N GLU A 6 -2.90 3.67 -16.17
CA GLU A 6 -1.55 4.06 -16.52
C GLU A 6 -0.58 3.83 -15.35
N THR A 7 0.67 3.51 -15.68
CA THR A 7 1.78 3.39 -14.73
C THR A 7 2.91 4.29 -15.19
N GLN A 8 3.46 5.08 -14.29
CA GLN A 8 4.57 5.97 -14.59
C GLN A 8 5.69 5.77 -13.59
N LYS A 9 6.93 5.57 -14.06
CA LYS A 9 8.11 5.44 -13.23
C LYS A 9 9.06 6.59 -13.47
N TYR A 10 9.52 7.19 -12.39
CA TYR A 10 10.43 8.32 -12.44
C TYR A 10 11.60 8.13 -11.48
N THR A 11 12.75 8.62 -11.88
CA THR A 11 13.94 8.70 -11.03
C THR A 11 14.33 10.15 -10.81
N GLN A 12 14.88 10.45 -9.65
CA GLN A 12 15.49 11.76 -9.33
C GLN A 12 14.52 12.96 -9.34
N LEU A 13 13.22 12.75 -9.11
CA LEU A 13 12.29 13.86 -8.94
C LEU A 13 12.47 14.51 -7.57
N THR A 14 12.38 15.83 -7.54
CA THR A 14 12.24 16.59 -6.30
C THR A 14 10.83 16.46 -5.74
N SER A 15 10.64 16.73 -4.45
CA SER A 15 9.30 16.72 -3.84
C SER A 15 8.32 17.63 -4.55
N ASP A 16 8.77 18.80 -5.01
CA ASP A 16 7.94 19.78 -5.73
C ASP A 16 7.47 19.24 -7.09
N GLU A 17 8.36 18.55 -7.84
CA GLU A 17 8.01 17.91 -9.11
C GLU A 17 7.02 16.76 -8.92
N ILE A 18 7.20 15.94 -7.87
CA ILE A 18 6.25 14.90 -7.49
C ILE A 18 4.87 15.51 -7.20
N GLY A 19 4.83 16.56 -6.35
CA GLY A 19 3.60 17.23 -5.98
C GLY A 19 2.82 17.77 -7.18
N ARG A 20 3.51 18.48 -8.08
CA ARG A 20 2.88 19.01 -9.32
C ARG A 20 2.37 17.91 -10.22
N LYS A 21 3.11 16.80 -10.31
CA LYS A 21 2.70 15.67 -11.12
C LYS A 21 1.45 14.99 -10.59
N ILE A 22 1.38 14.79 -9.27
CA ILE A 22 0.17 14.25 -8.64
C ILE A 22 -1.01 15.20 -8.86
N GLN A 23 -0.83 16.53 -8.71
CA GLN A 23 -1.88 17.50 -8.99
C GLN A 23 -2.38 17.44 -10.44
N TYR A 24 -1.46 17.28 -11.39
CA TYR A 24 -1.81 17.13 -12.79
C TYR A 24 -2.68 15.88 -13.02
N LEU A 25 -2.26 14.75 -12.48
CA LEU A 25 -3.00 13.49 -12.60
C LEU A 25 -4.35 13.54 -11.85
N ASP A 26 -4.38 14.18 -10.69
CA ASP A 26 -5.63 14.38 -9.94
C ASP A 26 -6.63 15.24 -10.71
N ALA A 27 -6.15 16.30 -11.37
CA ALA A 27 -6.99 17.12 -12.23
C ALA A 27 -7.51 16.39 -13.47
N GLU A 28 -6.77 15.39 -13.95
CA GLU A 28 -7.16 14.58 -15.11
C GLU A 28 -8.13 13.46 -14.74
N TYR A 29 -7.88 12.76 -13.62
CA TYR A 29 -8.59 11.54 -13.25
C TYR A 29 -9.57 11.70 -12.08
N ASP A 30 -9.58 12.83 -11.38
CA ASP A 30 -10.43 13.10 -10.21
C ASP A 30 -10.30 12.00 -9.13
N PHE A 31 -9.11 11.88 -8.56
CA PHE A 31 -8.79 10.79 -7.62
C PHE A 31 -9.69 10.79 -6.40
N SER A 32 -10.40 9.72 -6.17
CA SER A 32 -11.12 9.50 -4.91
C SER A 32 -10.16 9.25 -3.73
N ARG A 33 -8.96 8.69 -3.99
CA ARG A 33 -7.92 8.41 -3.00
C ARG A 33 -6.53 8.47 -3.63
N ILE A 34 -5.56 8.92 -2.85
CA ILE A 34 -4.15 8.87 -3.17
C ILE A 34 -3.47 8.04 -2.08
N VAL A 35 -2.72 7.03 -2.46
CA VAL A 35 -2.03 6.11 -1.55
C VAL A 35 -0.54 6.16 -1.82
N ALA A 36 0.28 6.20 -0.78
CA ALA A 36 1.73 6.19 -0.93
C ALA A 36 2.41 5.28 0.09
N ASP A 37 3.53 4.69 -0.30
CA ASP A 37 4.44 4.05 0.64
C ASP A 37 5.11 5.11 1.51
N THR A 38 4.78 5.10 2.80
CA THR A 38 5.32 6.04 3.79
C THR A 38 6.55 5.49 4.53
N GLY A 39 7.11 4.36 4.10
CA GLY A 39 8.33 3.81 4.68
C GLY A 39 9.55 4.71 4.45
N GLY A 40 10.46 4.78 5.42
CA GLY A 40 11.69 5.55 5.31
C GLY A 40 11.45 7.04 5.01
N LEU A 41 12.07 7.55 3.94
CA LEU A 41 11.92 8.95 3.51
C LEU A 41 10.51 9.30 3.00
N GLY A 42 9.68 8.31 2.68
CA GLY A 42 8.34 8.53 2.15
C GLY A 42 7.43 9.31 3.10
N LYS A 43 7.54 9.12 4.42
CA LYS A 43 6.77 9.88 5.42
C LYS A 43 7.00 11.39 5.28
N MET A 44 8.26 11.83 5.16
CA MET A 44 8.58 13.26 5.01
C MET A 44 8.01 13.85 3.72
N ILE A 45 8.08 13.10 2.62
CA ILE A 45 7.55 13.53 1.32
C ILE A 45 6.02 13.66 1.41
N VAL A 46 5.32 12.69 1.98
CA VAL A 46 3.86 12.73 2.15
C VAL A 46 3.43 13.91 3.03
N GLU A 47 4.13 14.19 4.14
CA GLU A 47 3.85 15.36 4.98
C GLU A 47 4.06 16.68 4.23
N GLU A 48 5.10 16.78 3.42
CA GLU A 48 5.37 17.94 2.58
C GLU A 48 4.25 18.14 1.53
N MET A 49 3.82 17.05 0.87
CA MET A 49 2.70 17.07 -0.08
C MET A 49 1.41 17.55 0.57
N SER A 50 1.09 17.01 1.75
CA SER A 50 -0.10 17.42 2.51
C SER A 50 -0.07 18.89 2.88
N LYS A 51 1.08 19.41 3.32
CA LYS A 51 1.22 20.82 3.74
C LYS A 51 1.24 21.81 2.57
N ARG A 52 1.95 21.48 1.48
CA ARG A 52 2.12 22.41 0.35
C ARG A 52 0.99 22.37 -0.65
N TYR A 53 0.44 21.17 -0.89
CA TYR A 53 -0.52 20.95 -1.97
C TYR A 53 -1.91 20.59 -1.47
N SER A 54 -2.12 20.55 -0.13
CA SER A 54 -3.39 20.17 0.51
C SER A 54 -3.90 18.79 0.06
N MET A 55 -2.98 17.89 -0.29
CA MET A 55 -3.30 16.54 -0.72
C MET A 55 -3.59 15.64 0.48
N ASN A 56 -4.67 14.85 0.41
CA ASN A 56 -4.94 13.79 1.38
C ASN A 56 -4.32 12.48 0.89
N ILE A 57 -3.07 12.21 1.29
CA ILE A 57 -2.35 11.01 0.92
C ILE A 57 -2.43 10.01 2.07
N LEU A 58 -2.96 8.84 1.78
CA LEU A 58 -3.10 7.74 2.74
C LEU A 58 -1.83 6.87 2.75
N PRO A 59 -1.41 6.38 3.92
CA PRO A 59 -0.32 5.42 3.99
C PRO A 59 -0.74 4.08 3.38
N ALA A 60 0.15 3.47 2.60
CA ALA A 60 -0.07 2.15 2.02
C ALA A 60 -0.15 1.08 3.11
N GLN A 61 -1.14 0.21 3.02
CA GLN A 61 -1.29 -0.95 3.89
C GLN A 61 -0.31 -2.05 3.46
N LYS A 62 0.68 -2.36 4.29
CA LYS A 62 1.73 -3.35 3.98
C LYS A 62 1.53 -4.71 4.64
N ARG A 63 0.60 -4.81 5.58
CA ARG A 63 0.35 -6.06 6.31
C ARG A 63 -0.16 -7.15 5.38
N GLN A 64 0.20 -8.40 5.69
CA GLN A 64 -0.24 -9.57 4.93
C GLN A 64 0.00 -9.42 3.41
N LYS A 65 1.15 -8.86 3.03
CA LYS A 65 1.49 -8.58 1.62
C LYS A 65 1.31 -9.83 0.75
N HIS A 66 1.78 -11.00 1.22
CA HIS A 66 1.67 -12.26 0.51
C HIS A 66 0.20 -12.62 0.19
N ASP A 67 -0.68 -12.57 1.18
CA ASP A 67 -2.10 -12.93 0.99
C ASP A 67 -2.77 -11.99 -0.01
N HIS A 68 -2.39 -10.70 0.02
CA HIS A 68 -2.92 -9.72 -0.94
C HIS A 68 -2.37 -9.92 -2.36
N ILE A 69 -1.12 -10.39 -2.51
CA ILE A 69 -0.58 -10.78 -3.81
C ILE A 69 -1.36 -11.96 -4.38
N GLU A 70 -1.70 -12.97 -3.56
CA GLU A 70 -2.51 -14.11 -4.01
C GLU A 70 -3.92 -13.68 -4.44
N LEU A 71 -4.55 -12.76 -3.69
CA LEU A 71 -5.85 -12.21 -4.05
C LEU A 71 -5.78 -11.38 -5.33
N LEU A 72 -4.76 -10.52 -5.49
CA LEU A 72 -4.51 -9.74 -6.70
C LEU A 72 -4.35 -10.65 -7.92
N ASN A 73 -3.52 -11.69 -7.80
CA ASN A 73 -3.33 -12.68 -8.85
C ASN A 73 -4.66 -13.40 -9.22
N SER A 74 -5.49 -13.67 -8.22
CA SER A 74 -6.82 -14.25 -8.47
C SER A 74 -7.72 -13.28 -9.26
N ASP A 75 -7.68 -11.98 -8.93
CA ASP A 75 -8.49 -10.97 -9.63
C ASP A 75 -7.99 -10.72 -11.05
N LEU A 76 -6.67 -10.71 -11.28
CA LEU A 76 -6.08 -10.67 -12.63
C LEU A 76 -6.51 -11.89 -13.46
N LYS A 77 -6.37 -13.10 -12.92
CA LYS A 77 -6.77 -14.35 -13.60
C LYS A 77 -8.25 -14.43 -13.93
N LYS A 78 -9.10 -13.83 -13.11
CA LYS A 78 -10.56 -13.81 -13.31
C LYS A 78 -11.05 -12.63 -14.16
N GLY A 79 -10.15 -11.77 -14.61
CA GLY A 79 -10.50 -10.56 -15.37
C GLY A 79 -11.27 -9.52 -14.55
N LYS A 80 -11.18 -9.56 -13.22
CA LYS A 80 -11.76 -8.53 -12.36
C LYS A 80 -10.89 -7.30 -12.28
N LEU A 81 -9.57 -7.50 -12.35
CA LEU A 81 -8.57 -6.47 -12.52
C LEU A 81 -7.94 -6.63 -13.90
N LEU A 82 -7.91 -5.58 -14.67
CA LEU A 82 -7.38 -5.51 -16.02
C LEU A 82 -6.31 -4.42 -16.10
N ILE A 83 -5.26 -4.68 -16.86
CA ILE A 83 -4.23 -3.69 -17.16
C ILE A 83 -4.45 -3.27 -18.61
N LEU A 84 -4.59 -1.96 -18.86
CA LEU A 84 -4.75 -1.46 -20.24
C LEU A 84 -3.45 -1.70 -21.02
N ASP A 85 -3.60 -2.23 -22.24
CA ASP A 85 -2.47 -2.46 -23.15
C ASP A 85 -2.01 -1.14 -23.78
N THR A 86 -1.22 -0.40 -23.02
CA THR A 86 -0.63 0.87 -23.41
C THR A 86 0.90 0.83 -23.23
N GLU A 87 1.60 1.75 -23.85
CA GLU A 87 3.06 1.86 -23.72
C GLU A 87 3.47 2.16 -22.26
N GLU A 88 2.68 2.98 -21.57
CA GLU A 88 2.91 3.40 -20.18
C GLU A 88 2.84 2.21 -19.22
N ASN A 89 2.03 1.20 -19.53
CA ASN A 89 1.87 0.02 -18.68
C ASN A 89 2.85 -1.12 -18.96
N ARG A 90 3.68 -1.02 -20.01
CA ARG A 90 4.62 -2.10 -20.38
C ARG A 90 5.60 -2.43 -19.26
N GLU A 91 6.18 -1.40 -18.63
CA GLU A 91 7.14 -1.61 -17.55
C GLU A 91 6.52 -2.34 -16.35
N LEU A 92 5.26 -2.04 -16.02
CA LEU A 92 4.51 -2.78 -15.00
C LEU A 92 4.32 -4.25 -15.38
N VAL A 93 3.95 -4.52 -16.65
CA VAL A 93 3.73 -5.88 -17.13
C VAL A 93 5.04 -6.68 -17.09
N ASP A 94 6.14 -6.10 -17.59
CA ASP A 94 7.47 -6.71 -17.57
C ASP A 94 7.91 -7.01 -16.12
N GLU A 95 7.66 -6.09 -15.19
CA GLU A 95 7.98 -6.27 -13.77
C GLU A 95 7.17 -7.41 -13.16
N LEU A 96 5.85 -7.49 -13.44
CA LEU A 96 4.98 -8.56 -12.95
C LEU A 96 5.36 -9.94 -13.51
N GLU A 97 5.86 -10.03 -14.75
CA GLU A 97 6.32 -11.27 -15.36
C GLU A 97 7.64 -11.79 -14.76
N LEU A 98 8.49 -10.88 -14.27
CA LEU A 98 9.81 -11.18 -13.71
C LEU A 98 9.82 -11.33 -12.20
N LEU A 99 8.74 -10.97 -11.52
CA LEU A 99 8.68 -10.97 -10.06
C LEU A 99 8.62 -12.41 -9.52
N GLU A 100 9.58 -12.77 -8.68
CA GLU A 100 9.72 -14.12 -8.11
C GLU A 100 9.94 -14.07 -6.59
N TRP A 101 9.49 -15.12 -5.91
CA TRP A 101 9.81 -15.34 -4.51
C TRP A 101 11.25 -15.82 -4.32
N ASP A 102 11.91 -15.39 -3.25
CA ASP A 102 13.16 -15.99 -2.82
C ASP A 102 12.92 -17.42 -2.31
N LEU A 103 13.41 -18.39 -3.07
CA LEU A 103 13.21 -19.81 -2.75
C LEU A 103 13.83 -20.20 -1.40
N THR A 104 14.93 -19.56 -1.00
CA THR A 104 15.60 -19.82 0.29
C THR A 104 14.75 -19.34 1.45
N GLU A 105 14.13 -18.20 1.33
CA GLU A 105 13.22 -17.64 2.33
C GLU A 105 11.89 -18.40 2.36
N MET A 106 11.36 -18.81 1.19
CA MET A 106 10.17 -19.65 1.11
C MET A 106 10.32 -20.97 1.87
N GLN A 107 11.49 -21.61 1.79
CA GLN A 107 11.78 -22.85 2.55
C GLN A 107 11.76 -22.62 4.07
N LYS A 108 11.94 -21.40 4.53
CA LYS A 108 11.84 -20.99 5.93
C LYS A 108 10.45 -20.51 6.32
N GLY A 109 9.46 -20.64 5.41
CA GLY A 109 8.09 -20.16 5.61
C GLY A 109 7.91 -18.64 5.49
N ARG A 110 8.89 -17.93 4.89
CA ARG A 110 8.84 -16.49 4.68
C ARG A 110 8.67 -16.18 3.20
N TYR A 111 7.62 -15.46 2.85
CA TYR A 111 7.35 -15.03 1.48
C TYR A 111 7.96 -13.65 1.25
N ILE A 112 9.20 -13.64 0.78
CA ILE A 112 9.98 -12.45 0.46
C ILE A 112 10.31 -12.50 -1.03
N GLU A 113 10.11 -11.40 -1.74
CA GLU A 113 10.48 -11.26 -3.14
C GLU A 113 12.01 -11.29 -3.27
N ARG A 114 12.51 -11.82 -4.37
CA ARG A 114 13.94 -11.83 -4.66
C ARG A 114 14.49 -10.40 -4.71
N ALA A 115 15.62 -10.18 -4.06
CA ALA A 115 16.23 -8.85 -3.92
C ALA A 115 16.73 -8.25 -5.25
N ASP A 116 16.89 -9.07 -6.29
CA ASP A 116 17.29 -8.66 -7.64
C ASP A 116 16.12 -8.40 -8.58
N CYS A 117 14.87 -8.64 -8.14
CA CYS A 117 13.68 -8.26 -8.88
C CYS A 117 13.27 -6.82 -8.54
N GLU A 118 12.97 -6.03 -9.55
CA GLU A 118 12.28 -4.75 -9.36
C GLU A 118 10.82 -5.02 -9.00
N ASN A 119 10.27 -4.25 -8.04
CA ASN A 119 8.90 -4.41 -7.56
C ASN A 119 8.19 -3.07 -7.28
N HIS A 120 8.72 -1.97 -7.81
CA HIS A 120 8.20 -0.64 -7.49
C HIS A 120 6.84 -0.37 -8.12
N ALA A 121 6.65 -0.74 -9.38
CA ALA A 121 5.38 -0.56 -10.09
C ALA A 121 4.33 -1.57 -9.61
N SER A 122 4.72 -2.83 -9.38
CA SER A 122 3.85 -3.87 -8.85
C SER A 122 3.38 -3.58 -7.43
N ASP A 123 4.25 -3.07 -6.56
CA ASP A 123 3.89 -2.61 -5.22
C ASP A 123 2.92 -1.42 -5.26
N ALA A 124 3.18 -0.43 -6.12
CA ALA A 124 2.27 0.70 -6.30
C ALA A 124 0.87 0.24 -6.77
N MET A 125 0.82 -0.66 -7.74
CA MET A 125 -0.42 -1.28 -8.22
C MET A 125 -1.13 -2.06 -7.10
N LEU A 126 -0.40 -2.88 -6.34
CA LEU A 126 -0.94 -3.65 -5.22
C LEU A 126 -1.59 -2.73 -4.18
N TYR A 127 -0.89 -1.64 -3.79
CA TYR A 127 -1.41 -0.70 -2.79
C TYR A 127 -2.64 0.06 -3.29
N ALA A 128 -2.63 0.52 -4.55
CA ALA A 128 -3.78 1.17 -5.15
C ALA A 128 -4.99 0.23 -5.27
N TRP A 129 -4.77 -1.02 -5.70
CA TRP A 129 -5.81 -2.03 -5.80
C TRP A 129 -6.44 -2.37 -4.43
N ARG A 130 -5.62 -2.48 -3.38
CA ARG A 130 -6.11 -2.71 -2.00
C ARG A 130 -7.05 -1.61 -1.51
N GLU A 131 -6.85 -0.39 -1.93
CA GLU A 131 -7.72 0.75 -1.59
C GLU A 131 -8.90 0.90 -2.56
N SER A 132 -9.01 0.07 -3.59
CA SER A 132 -10.14 0.12 -4.51
C SER A 132 -11.42 -0.36 -3.83
N LEU A 133 -12.55 0.25 -4.20
CA LEU A 133 -13.87 -0.08 -3.63
C LEU A 133 -14.27 -1.53 -3.86
N SER A 134 -13.81 -2.14 -4.96
CA SER A 134 -14.09 -3.55 -5.27
C SER A 134 -13.45 -4.52 -4.29
N TYR A 135 -12.31 -4.15 -3.71
CA TYR A 135 -11.62 -4.93 -2.69
C TYR A 135 -12.19 -4.68 -1.29
N MET A 136 -12.52 -3.44 -0.97
CA MET A 136 -13.01 -3.05 0.36
C MET A 136 -14.45 -3.50 0.64
N HIS A 137 -15.15 -4.02 -0.36
CA HIS A 137 -16.48 -4.54 -0.18
C HIS A 137 -16.42 -5.96 0.42
N THR A 138 -15.94 -6.08 1.66
CA THR A 138 -16.26 -7.23 2.49
C THR A 138 -17.76 -7.15 2.76
N PRO A 139 -18.58 -8.14 2.36
CA PRO A 139 -19.99 -8.13 2.69
C PRO A 139 -20.14 -7.96 4.20
N GLU A 140 -21.01 -7.06 4.66
CA GLU A 140 -21.31 -6.84 6.08
C GLU A 140 -21.72 -8.14 6.83
N SER A 141 -21.98 -9.22 6.09
CA SER A 141 -22.35 -10.54 6.61
C SER A 141 -21.19 -11.34 7.24
N TYR A 142 -19.93 -10.96 7.02
CA TYR A 142 -18.80 -11.67 7.62
C TYR A 142 -18.17 -10.87 8.76
N ARG A 143 -18.95 -10.61 9.78
CA ARG A 143 -18.38 -10.32 11.12
C ARG A 143 -18.41 -11.64 11.89
N PRO A 144 -17.25 -12.10 12.42
CA PRO A 144 -17.25 -13.26 13.27
C PRO A 144 -18.31 -13.07 14.37
N LYS A 145 -19.05 -14.12 14.65
CA LYS A 145 -20.10 -14.06 15.68
C LYS A 145 -19.43 -13.78 17.01
N GLU A 146 -19.90 -12.75 17.72
CA GLU A 146 -19.40 -12.38 19.05
C GLU A 146 -19.33 -13.62 19.97
N GLY A 147 -18.12 -13.86 20.52
CA GLY A 147 -17.84 -15.06 21.32
C GLY A 147 -17.42 -16.30 20.53
N SER A 148 -17.23 -16.24 19.21
CA SER A 148 -16.60 -17.30 18.43
C SER A 148 -15.05 -17.24 18.56
N GLU A 149 -14.37 -18.37 18.30
CA GLU A 149 -12.90 -18.41 18.30
C GLU A 149 -12.29 -17.38 17.32
N GLU A 150 -12.94 -17.16 16.17
CA GLU A 150 -12.54 -16.18 15.18
C GLU A 150 -12.70 -14.75 15.70
N TRP A 151 -13.77 -14.47 16.43
CA TRP A 151 -14.00 -13.16 17.06
C TRP A 151 -12.94 -12.86 18.13
N TYR A 152 -12.60 -13.83 18.99
CA TYR A 152 -11.56 -13.64 20.00
C TYR A 152 -10.19 -13.42 19.38
N ARG A 153 -9.87 -14.10 18.28
CA ARG A 153 -8.61 -13.92 17.56
C ARG A 153 -8.52 -12.52 16.94
N GLU A 154 -9.57 -12.04 16.28
CA GLU A 154 -9.60 -10.68 15.73
C GLU A 154 -9.51 -9.60 16.83
N GLU A 155 -10.13 -9.85 17.97
CA GLU A 155 -10.06 -8.95 19.12
C GLU A 155 -8.66 -8.90 19.73
N GLU A 156 -7.99 -10.04 19.83
CA GLU A 156 -6.61 -10.16 20.32
C GLU A 156 -5.64 -9.47 19.36
N GLU A 157 -5.74 -9.71 18.06
CA GLU A 157 -4.96 -9.02 17.03
C GLU A 157 -5.17 -7.50 17.08
N ARG A 158 -6.40 -7.04 17.27
CA ARG A 158 -6.72 -5.62 17.38
C ARG A 158 -6.13 -4.98 18.64
N MET A 159 -6.13 -5.72 19.77
CA MET A 159 -5.52 -5.24 21.00
C MET A 159 -4.00 -5.19 20.93
N GLU A 160 -3.37 -6.19 20.30
CA GLU A 160 -1.93 -6.18 20.05
C GLU A 160 -1.55 -5.01 19.14
N GLU A 161 -2.36 -4.75 18.12
CA GLU A 161 -2.16 -3.63 17.20
C GLU A 161 -2.26 -2.28 17.91
N ALA A 162 -3.27 -2.12 18.76
CA ALA A 162 -3.44 -0.91 19.55
C ALA A 162 -2.29 -0.70 20.55
N ALA A 163 -1.77 -1.79 21.13
CA ALA A 163 -0.63 -1.74 22.05
C ALA A 163 0.66 -1.35 21.31
N LEU A 164 0.89 -1.88 20.10
CA LEU A 164 2.05 -1.51 19.28
C LEU A 164 1.99 -0.05 18.84
N MET A 165 0.81 0.43 18.42
CA MET A 165 0.62 1.85 18.08
C MET A 165 0.79 2.78 19.29
N ALA A 166 0.42 2.34 20.49
CA ALA A 166 0.63 3.10 21.71
C ALA A 166 2.13 3.25 22.05
N ILE A 167 2.92 2.18 21.86
CA ILE A 167 4.37 2.19 22.06
C ILE A 167 5.07 3.11 21.04
N GLU A 168 4.68 3.04 19.76
CA GLU A 168 5.23 3.93 18.72
C GLU A 168 4.93 5.41 19.00
N ASN A 169 3.77 5.72 19.63
CA ASN A 169 3.42 7.08 19.97
C ASN A 169 4.09 7.58 21.27
N GLU A 170 4.52 6.70 22.17
CA GLU A 170 5.27 7.08 23.36
C GLU A 170 6.72 7.49 23.03
N ASP A 171 7.33 6.92 22.01
CA ASP A 171 8.68 7.30 21.53
C ASP A 171 8.70 8.67 20.80
N ASP A 172 7.56 9.22 20.42
CA ASP A 172 7.42 10.53 19.77
C ASP A 172 7.21 11.71 20.77
N VAL A 173 7.26 11.46 22.10
CA VAL A 173 7.21 12.56 23.08
C VAL A 173 8.56 13.27 23.08
N PRO A 174 8.64 14.56 22.71
CA PRO A 174 9.89 15.27 22.64
C PRO A 174 10.56 15.33 24.01
N TRP A 175 11.85 15.00 24.08
CA TRP A 175 12.69 14.96 25.29
C TRP A 175 12.66 16.23 26.15
N TRP A 176 12.12 17.35 25.65
CA TRP A 176 11.97 18.60 26.39
C TRP A 176 10.67 18.67 27.21
N GLU A 177 9.68 17.82 27.00
CA GLU A 177 8.48 17.77 27.84
C GLU A 177 8.68 17.00 29.15
N GLU A 178 9.70 16.13 29.25
CA GLU A 178 10.03 15.40 30.47
C GLU A 178 10.76 16.26 31.53
N ARG A 179 11.23 17.44 31.21
CA ARG A 179 11.82 18.38 32.17
C ARG A 179 10.90 19.57 32.33
N GLY A 180 9.86 19.37 33.16
CA GLY A 180 9.05 20.49 33.64
C GLY A 180 9.94 21.57 34.28
N MET A 181 10.17 22.64 33.54
CA MET A 181 10.63 23.93 34.01
C MET A 181 9.68 24.99 33.46
#